data_888632eea6e51c61e9846e3f2545a721
#
_entry.id   888632eea6e51c61e9846e3f2545a721
#
_cell.length_a   1.000
_cell.length_b   1.000
_cell.length_c   1.000
_cell.angle_alpha   90.00
_cell.angle_beta   90.00
_cell.angle_gamma   90.00
#
_symmetry.space_group_name_H-M   'P 1'
#
loop_
_entity.id
_entity.type
_entity.pdbx_description
1 polymer ?
#
loop_
_entity_poly.entity_id
_entity_poly.type
_entity_poly.pdbx_seq_one_letter_code
_entity_poly.pdbx_strand_id
1 'polypeptide(L)'
;MRYLVITLTNVGFDFLITSRDQRHFLIVASRSKAPVEADLVKLLAPTSQAIQGIQSFREKNRTSPLFNHLSAISESIPALGWVTVAPAPGPYIKEMNDAGQFYTNRVLKDWKDK
;
A
#
# COMPACT_ATOMS: atom_id res chain seq x y z
N MET A 1 21.57 9.13 8.86
CA MET A 1 21.88 8.01 7.95
C MET A 1 21.31 6.69 8.47
N ARG A 2 21.69 6.26 9.69
CA ARG A 2 21.20 4.99 10.27
C ARG A 2 19.68 4.94 10.38
N TYR A 3 19.06 5.99 10.88
CA TYR A 3 17.60 6.09 11.01
C TYR A 3 16.90 6.02 9.63
N LEU A 4 17.46 6.71 8.65
CA LEU A 4 16.98 6.70 7.26
C LEU A 4 16.97 5.28 6.68
N VAL A 5 18.08 4.54 6.82
CA VAL A 5 18.23 3.18 6.30
C VAL A 5 17.22 2.24 6.96
N ILE A 6 17.07 2.30 8.29
CA ILE A 6 16.12 1.47 9.03
C ILE A 6 14.68 1.74 8.56
N THR A 7 14.31 3.01 8.43
CA THR A 7 12.97 3.42 7.98
C THR A 7 12.67 2.90 6.59
N LEU A 8 13.58 3.11 5.63
CA LEU A 8 13.39 2.64 4.25
C LEU A 8 13.37 1.13 4.16
N THR A 9 14.20 0.43 4.93
CA THR A 9 14.22 -1.04 4.95
C THR A 9 12.90 -1.61 5.46
N ASN A 10 12.36 -1.07 6.55
CA ASN A 10 11.09 -1.52 7.10
C ASN A 10 9.92 -1.30 6.14
N VAL A 11 9.84 -0.13 5.54
CA VAL A 11 8.79 0.18 4.55
C VAL A 11 8.92 -0.70 3.32
N GLY A 12 10.13 -0.90 2.82
CA GLY A 12 10.39 -1.76 1.68
C GLY A 12 10.00 -3.20 1.95
N PHE A 13 10.30 -3.71 3.15
CA PHE A 13 9.90 -5.05 3.56
C PHE A 13 8.38 -5.20 3.62
N ASP A 14 7.68 -4.26 4.24
CA ASP A 14 6.21 -4.26 4.31
C ASP A 14 5.59 -4.20 2.91
N PHE A 15 6.15 -3.41 2.02
CA PHE A 15 5.71 -3.33 0.62
C PHE A 15 5.87 -4.66 -0.09
N LEU A 16 7.00 -5.35 0.09
CA LEU A 16 7.25 -6.66 -0.52
C LEU A 16 6.28 -7.72 0.01
N ILE A 17 6.00 -7.71 1.31
CA ILE A 17 5.02 -8.63 1.91
C ILE A 17 3.63 -8.38 1.33
N THR A 18 3.22 -7.13 1.21
CA THR A 18 1.92 -6.77 0.64
C THR A 18 1.79 -7.24 -0.80
N SER A 19 2.83 -7.03 -1.61
CA SER A 19 2.86 -7.47 -3.01
C SER A 19 2.82 -8.99 -3.12
N ARG A 20 3.53 -9.71 -2.25
CA ARG A 20 3.50 -11.17 -2.19
C ARG A 20 2.11 -11.68 -1.85
N ASP A 21 1.45 -11.10 -0.88
CA ASP A 21 0.11 -11.50 -0.45
C ASP A 21 -0.91 -11.24 -1.57
N GLN A 22 -0.79 -10.12 -2.27
CA GLN A 22 -1.63 -9.81 -3.42
C GLN A 22 -1.42 -10.82 -4.56
N ARG A 23 -0.19 -11.19 -4.83
CA ARG A 23 0.12 -12.21 -5.84
C ARG A 23 -0.49 -13.56 -5.48
N HIS A 24 -0.37 -13.96 -4.21
CA HIS A 24 -0.97 -15.21 -3.72
C HIS A 24 -2.49 -15.19 -3.90
N PHE A 25 -3.13 -14.09 -3.53
CA PHE A 25 -4.57 -13.90 -3.74
C PHE A 25 -4.95 -14.10 -5.21
N LEU A 26 -4.23 -13.48 -6.13
CA LEU A 26 -4.52 -13.58 -7.57
C LEU A 26 -4.34 -15.00 -8.09
N ILE A 27 -3.34 -15.75 -7.61
CA ILE A 27 -3.14 -17.15 -7.99
C ILE A 27 -4.32 -18.00 -7.52
N VAL A 28 -4.75 -17.84 -6.28
CA VAL A 28 -5.89 -18.57 -5.73
C VAL A 28 -7.17 -18.19 -6.47
N ALA A 29 -7.39 -16.90 -6.71
CA ALA A 29 -8.58 -16.42 -7.42
C ALA A 29 -8.66 -16.95 -8.85
N SER A 30 -7.53 -17.07 -9.54
CA SER A 30 -7.48 -17.59 -10.92
C SER A 30 -7.88 -19.07 -11.03
N ARG A 31 -7.77 -19.82 -9.92
CA ARG A 31 -8.04 -21.26 -9.85
C ARG A 31 -9.36 -21.60 -9.19
N SER A 32 -10.11 -20.61 -8.76
CA SER A 32 -11.33 -20.79 -7.96
C SER A 32 -12.51 -20.09 -8.61
N LYS A 33 -13.72 -20.56 -8.28
CA LYS A 33 -14.95 -19.84 -8.61
C LYS A 33 -15.05 -18.59 -7.73
N ALA A 34 -15.91 -17.65 -8.15
CA ALA A 34 -16.17 -16.45 -7.35
C ALA A 34 -16.57 -16.86 -5.92
N PRO A 35 -15.81 -16.42 -4.90
CA PRO A 35 -16.11 -16.81 -3.52
C PRO A 35 -17.31 -16.03 -2.99
N VAL A 36 -17.95 -16.59 -1.96
CA VAL A 36 -18.89 -15.83 -1.15
C VAL A 36 -18.13 -14.75 -0.37
N GLU A 37 -18.84 -13.70 0.04
CA GLU A 37 -18.24 -12.54 0.70
C GLU A 37 -17.37 -12.91 1.92
N ALA A 38 -17.82 -13.86 2.73
CA ALA A 38 -17.06 -14.31 3.90
C ALA A 38 -15.72 -14.94 3.54
N ASP A 39 -15.66 -15.71 2.45
CA ASP A 39 -14.42 -16.33 1.99
C ASP A 39 -13.50 -15.29 1.34
N LEU A 40 -14.05 -14.30 0.66
CA LEU A 40 -13.29 -13.19 0.10
C LEU A 40 -12.57 -12.41 1.21
N VAL A 41 -13.25 -12.12 2.31
CA VAL A 41 -12.66 -11.43 3.47
C VAL A 41 -11.48 -12.25 4.03
N LYS A 42 -11.62 -13.56 4.16
CA LYS A 42 -10.54 -14.44 4.63
C LYS A 42 -9.34 -14.44 3.68
N LEU A 43 -9.58 -14.47 2.38
CA LEU A 43 -8.51 -14.44 1.38
C LEU A 43 -7.75 -13.13 1.37
N LEU A 44 -8.43 -12.03 1.67
CA LEU A 44 -7.85 -10.69 1.67
C LEU A 44 -7.25 -10.30 3.03
N ALA A 45 -7.47 -11.08 4.09
CA ALA A 45 -6.97 -10.75 5.42
C ALA A 45 -5.46 -10.47 5.47
N PRO A 46 -4.57 -11.30 4.86
CA PRO A 46 -3.13 -11.01 4.86
C PRO A 46 -2.80 -9.68 4.19
N THR A 47 -3.40 -9.38 3.05
CA THR A 47 -3.21 -8.12 2.32
C THR A 47 -3.69 -6.94 3.16
N SER A 48 -4.86 -7.05 3.77
CA SER A 48 -5.43 -6.01 4.63
C SER A 48 -4.54 -5.71 5.83
N GLN A 49 -4.02 -6.75 6.49
CA GLN A 49 -3.10 -6.60 7.62
C GLN A 49 -1.80 -5.91 7.20
N ALA A 50 -1.25 -6.27 6.04
CA ALA A 50 -0.04 -5.65 5.52
C ALA A 50 -0.25 -4.17 5.19
N ILE A 51 -1.38 -3.81 4.61
CA ILE A 51 -1.76 -2.41 4.35
C ILE A 51 -1.85 -1.62 5.66
N GLN A 52 -2.51 -2.18 6.66
CA GLN A 52 -2.63 -1.55 7.97
C GLN A 52 -1.26 -1.37 8.64
N GLY A 53 -0.35 -2.33 8.46
CA GLY A 53 1.02 -2.24 8.95
C GLY A 53 1.77 -1.04 8.37
N ILE A 54 1.64 -0.82 7.06
CA ILE A 54 2.25 0.32 6.37
C ILE A 54 1.66 1.64 6.89
N GLN A 55 0.35 1.70 7.02
CA GLN A 55 -0.33 2.91 7.52
C GLN A 55 0.05 3.23 8.97
N SER A 56 0.13 2.21 9.83
CA SER A 56 0.58 2.36 11.23
C SER A 56 2.03 2.83 11.30
N PHE A 57 2.89 2.30 10.45
CA PHE A 57 4.29 2.71 10.40
C PHE A 57 4.43 4.18 10.02
N ARG A 58 3.65 4.65 9.04
CA ARG A 58 3.58 6.06 8.69
C ARG A 58 3.19 6.92 9.89
N GLU A 59 2.13 6.54 10.60
CA GLU A 59 1.61 7.31 11.73
C GLU A 59 2.62 7.40 12.88
N LYS A 60 3.38 6.34 13.11
CA LYS A 60 4.44 6.33 14.13
C LYS A 60 5.64 7.20 13.78
N ASN A 61 5.78 7.60 12.53
CA ASN A 61 6.94 8.33 12.02
C ASN A 61 6.57 9.71 11.44
N ARG A 62 5.54 10.36 11.99
CA ARG A 62 5.08 11.68 11.53
C ARG A 62 6.16 12.76 11.59
N THR A 63 7.08 12.66 12.52
CA THR A 63 8.16 13.63 12.69
C THR A 63 9.38 13.33 11.82
N SER A 64 9.36 12.22 11.09
CA SER A 64 10.47 11.83 10.22
C SER A 64 10.62 12.80 9.03
N PRO A 65 11.84 13.11 8.62
CA PRO A 65 12.06 13.87 7.37
C PRO A 65 11.59 13.10 6.13
N LEU A 66 11.31 11.81 6.27
CA LEU A 66 10.81 10.94 5.21
C LEU A 66 9.28 10.78 5.25
N PHE A 67 8.58 11.60 6.02
CA PHE A 67 7.12 11.46 6.16
C PHE A 67 6.39 11.52 4.82
N ASN A 68 6.81 12.38 3.90
CA ASN A 68 6.20 12.45 2.57
C ASN A 68 6.46 11.20 1.74
N HIS A 69 7.62 10.55 1.89
CA HIS A 69 7.91 9.26 1.26
C HIS A 69 6.98 8.18 1.81
N LEU A 70 6.83 8.10 3.13
CA LEU A 70 5.95 7.15 3.80
C LEU A 70 4.50 7.38 3.41
N SER A 71 4.09 8.64 3.29
CA SER A 71 2.73 9.00 2.89
C SER A 71 2.42 8.63 1.46
N ALA A 72 3.37 8.77 0.54
CA ALA A 72 3.20 8.35 -0.85
C ALA A 72 2.86 6.85 -0.93
N ILE A 73 3.56 6.03 -0.15
CA ILE A 73 3.32 4.59 -0.10
C ILE A 73 2.00 4.30 0.60
N SER A 74 1.76 4.85 1.79
CA SER A 74 0.58 4.53 2.60
C SER A 74 -0.73 5.00 1.97
N GLU A 75 -0.71 6.08 1.19
CA GLU A 75 -1.90 6.58 0.50
C GLU A 75 -2.18 5.86 -0.82
N SER A 76 -1.17 5.29 -1.46
CA SER A 76 -1.33 4.54 -2.70
C SER A 76 -1.57 3.05 -2.50
N ILE A 77 -1.03 2.45 -1.44
CA ILE A 77 -1.13 1.01 -1.21
C ILE A 77 -2.57 0.49 -1.07
N PRO A 78 -3.56 1.25 -0.55
CA PRO A 78 -4.95 0.81 -0.54
C PRO A 78 -5.54 0.50 -1.91
N ALA A 79 -4.87 0.88 -3.01
CA ALA A 79 -5.26 0.48 -4.35
C ALA A 79 -5.31 -1.05 -4.51
N LEU A 80 -4.53 -1.80 -3.72
CA LEU A 80 -4.58 -3.26 -3.71
C LEU A 80 -5.91 -3.81 -3.18
N GLY A 81 -6.75 -2.98 -2.57
CA GLY A 81 -8.12 -3.31 -2.19
C GLY A 81 -9.13 -3.26 -3.34
N TRP A 82 -8.69 -3.07 -4.58
CA TRP A 82 -9.57 -2.93 -5.76
C TRP A 82 -10.53 -4.12 -5.94
N VAL A 83 -10.13 -5.30 -5.48
CA VAL A 83 -10.93 -6.53 -5.63
C VAL A 83 -12.25 -6.47 -4.86
N THR A 84 -12.36 -5.57 -3.88
CA THR A 84 -13.59 -5.36 -3.09
C THR A 84 -14.50 -4.28 -3.70
N VAL A 85 -14.05 -3.59 -4.73
CA VAL A 85 -14.77 -2.48 -5.37
C VAL A 85 -15.49 -2.98 -6.60
N ALA A 86 -16.81 -3.13 -6.51
CA ALA A 86 -17.64 -3.54 -7.62
C ALA A 86 -18.54 -2.36 -8.07
N PRO A 87 -18.95 -2.32 -9.34
CA PRO A 87 -18.57 -3.22 -10.45
C PRO A 87 -17.30 -2.81 -11.19
N ALA A 88 -16.76 -1.60 -10.99
CA ALA A 88 -15.63 -1.09 -11.74
C ALA A 88 -14.57 -0.50 -10.82
N PRO A 89 -13.45 -1.21 -10.60
CA PRO A 89 -12.39 -0.76 -9.70
C PRO A 89 -11.45 0.31 -10.30
N GLY A 90 -11.50 0.56 -11.62
CA GLY A 90 -10.61 1.49 -12.28
C GLY A 90 -10.57 2.90 -11.65
N PRO A 91 -11.71 3.58 -11.47
CA PRO A 91 -11.74 4.89 -10.82
C PRO A 91 -11.19 4.87 -9.39
N TYR A 92 -11.45 3.81 -8.63
CA TYR A 92 -10.92 3.65 -7.28
C TYR A 92 -9.38 3.58 -7.29
N ILE A 93 -8.80 2.77 -8.18
CA ILE A 93 -7.35 2.64 -8.31
C ILE A 93 -6.72 3.98 -8.70
N LYS A 94 -7.35 4.67 -9.65
CA LYS A 94 -6.89 6.00 -10.08
C LYS A 94 -6.89 6.99 -8.91
N GLU A 95 -7.94 7.02 -8.13
CA GLU A 95 -8.06 7.89 -6.96
C GLU A 95 -6.96 7.61 -5.92
N MET A 96 -6.68 6.34 -5.64
CA MET A 96 -5.60 5.97 -4.73
C MET A 96 -4.23 6.34 -5.28
N ASN A 97 -4.02 6.18 -6.58
CA ASN A 97 -2.79 6.60 -7.23
C ASN A 97 -2.61 8.12 -7.18
N ASP A 98 -3.67 8.89 -7.40
CA ASP A 98 -3.63 10.35 -7.33
C ASP A 98 -3.32 10.81 -5.90
N ALA A 99 -3.85 10.15 -4.89
CA ALA A 99 -3.51 10.43 -3.49
C ALA A 99 -2.03 10.19 -3.20
N GLY A 100 -1.48 9.08 -3.69
CA GLY A 100 -0.04 8.79 -3.58
C GLY A 100 0.81 9.82 -4.33
N GLN A 101 0.37 10.21 -5.52
CA GLN A 101 1.07 11.17 -6.37
C GLN A 101 1.17 12.57 -5.71
N PHE A 102 0.18 12.95 -4.95
CA PHE A 102 0.22 14.19 -4.18
C PHE A 102 1.46 14.25 -3.28
N TYR A 103 1.75 13.16 -2.57
CA TYR A 103 2.92 13.08 -1.69
C TYR A 103 4.22 12.87 -2.46
N THR A 104 4.19 12.14 -3.57
CA THR A 104 5.36 11.99 -4.45
C THR A 104 5.80 13.34 -5.01
N ASN A 105 4.85 14.19 -5.38
CA ASN A 105 5.16 15.54 -5.84
C ASN A 105 5.81 16.39 -4.73
N ARG A 106 5.41 16.21 -3.48
CA ARG A 106 6.06 16.85 -2.35
C ARG A 106 7.50 16.37 -2.17
N VAL A 107 7.74 15.09 -2.31
CA VAL A 107 9.10 14.52 -2.26
C VAL A 107 9.98 15.17 -3.33
N LEU A 108 9.48 15.23 -4.56
CA LEU A 108 10.23 15.83 -5.66
C LEU A 108 10.56 17.31 -5.38
N LYS A 109 9.63 18.04 -4.80
CA LYS A 109 9.84 19.43 -4.42
C LYS A 109 10.87 19.58 -3.30
N ASP A 110 10.72 18.80 -2.23
CA ASP A 110 11.55 18.94 -1.02
C ASP A 110 12.99 18.48 -1.23
N TRP A 111 13.20 17.56 -2.16
CA TRP A 111 14.52 16.94 -2.39
C TRP A 111 15.17 17.31 -3.73
N LYS A 112 14.59 18.27 -4.43
CA LYS A 112 15.03 18.65 -5.77
C LYS A 112 16.53 19.03 -5.84
N ASP A 113 17.02 19.72 -4.84
CA ASP A 113 18.37 20.26 -4.82
C ASP A 113 19.30 19.54 -3.83
N LYS A 114 18.97 18.31 -3.48
CA LYS A 114 19.70 17.55 -2.46
C LYS A 114 20.28 16.24 -2.98
#